data_79ae1c5a81abd9103f3a8fa323cf938e
#
_entry.id   79ae1c5a81abd9103f3a8fa323cf938e
#
_cell.length_a   1.000
_cell.length_b   1.000
_cell.length_c   1.000
_cell.angle_alpha   90.00
_cell.angle_beta   90.00
_cell.angle_gamma   90.00
#
_symmetry.space_group_name_H-M   'P 1'
#
loop_
_entity.id
_entity.type
_entity.pdbx_description
1 polymer ?
#
loop_
_entity_poly.entity_id
_entity_poly.type
_entity_poly.pdbx_seq_one_letter_code
_entity_poly.pdbx_strand_id
1 'polypeptide(L)'
;MYKEEDFLQLSGIQHFEFCRRQWALAYIELQWQENVRTVEGKILHENAHDVSVKEKRGDLIVVRAMPIHSREMGVSGECDVVEFHKVQDGISLSGKEGFYKVVPIEYKRGKPKTDDSDILQVTAQALCLEEMLCCTIPHGYIYYGETRHRTKVEFTDEIQEKVRKMFAEMHKYYEQCYTPKVKISKKCNACSLKDICLPVLNKKKSVSGYIDKIISEEEKE
;
A
#
# COMPACT_ATOMS: atom_id res chain seq x y z
N MET A 1 16.04 -9.21 -9.12
CA MET A 1 15.30 -8.13 -9.81
C MET A 1 14.11 -8.75 -10.53
N TYR A 2 12.94 -8.19 -10.35
CA TYR A 2 11.71 -8.64 -10.99
C TYR A 2 11.58 -8.08 -12.41
N LYS A 3 10.83 -8.78 -13.27
CA LYS A 3 10.42 -8.26 -14.57
C LYS A 3 9.15 -7.42 -14.41
N GLU A 4 8.88 -6.52 -15.35
CA GLU A 4 7.71 -5.63 -15.28
C GLU A 4 6.37 -6.38 -15.29
N GLU A 5 6.31 -7.54 -15.98
CA GLU A 5 5.15 -8.44 -15.99
C GLU A 5 4.82 -9.06 -14.62
N ASP A 6 5.80 -9.11 -13.71
CA ASP A 6 5.67 -9.66 -12.36
C ASP A 6 5.38 -8.60 -11.30
N PHE A 7 5.26 -7.32 -11.70
CA PHE A 7 5.11 -6.24 -10.72
C PHE A 7 3.76 -6.28 -10.02
N LEU A 8 3.81 -6.23 -8.70
CA LEU A 8 2.64 -6.08 -7.85
C LEU A 8 2.24 -4.60 -7.72
N GLN A 9 0.96 -4.36 -7.43
CA GLN A 9 0.46 -3.02 -7.13
C GLN A 9 1.04 -2.51 -5.80
N LEU A 10 1.75 -1.39 -5.83
CA LEU A 10 2.38 -0.77 -4.65
C LEU A 10 1.35 -0.49 -3.55
N SER A 11 0.18 0.05 -3.91
CA SER A 11 -0.91 0.34 -2.97
C SER A 11 -1.43 -0.89 -2.23
N GLY A 12 -1.17 -2.09 -2.76
CA GLY A 12 -1.51 -3.35 -2.11
C GLY A 12 -0.89 -3.54 -0.73
N ILE A 13 0.23 -2.84 -0.43
CA ILE A 13 0.89 -2.91 0.89
C ILE A 13 -0.03 -2.51 2.04
N GLN A 14 -0.94 -1.55 1.83
CA GLN A 14 -1.93 -1.16 2.83
C GLN A 14 -2.90 -2.28 3.16
N HIS A 15 -3.41 -2.97 2.14
CA HIS A 15 -4.30 -4.11 2.31
C HIS A 15 -3.58 -5.27 2.98
N PHE A 16 -2.30 -5.47 2.65
CA PHE A 16 -1.47 -6.51 3.23
C PHE A 16 -1.17 -6.27 4.72
N GLU A 17 -0.87 -5.01 5.11
CA GLU A 17 -0.71 -4.61 6.52
C GLU A 17 -2.04 -4.71 7.29
N PHE A 18 -3.13 -4.33 6.67
CA PHE A 18 -4.45 -4.48 7.29
C PHE A 18 -4.77 -5.95 7.56
N CYS A 19 -4.63 -6.81 6.54
CA CYS A 19 -4.87 -8.25 6.66
C CYS A 19 -4.34 -8.99 5.43
N ARG A 20 -3.37 -9.93 5.61
CA ARG A 20 -2.80 -10.74 4.53
C ARG A 20 -3.87 -11.44 3.69
N ARG A 21 -4.93 -11.96 4.33
CA ARG A 21 -6.04 -12.62 3.62
C ARG A 21 -6.87 -11.63 2.81
N GLN A 22 -7.09 -10.40 3.30
CA GLN A 22 -7.80 -9.37 2.52
C GLN A 22 -7.03 -9.07 1.24
N TRP A 23 -5.72 -8.89 1.34
CA TRP A 23 -4.87 -8.67 0.17
C TRP A 23 -4.93 -9.86 -0.80
N ALA A 24 -4.79 -11.10 -0.32
CA ALA A 24 -4.85 -12.27 -1.17
C ALA A 24 -6.20 -12.42 -1.88
N LEU A 25 -7.32 -12.19 -1.18
CA LEU A 25 -8.65 -12.19 -1.80
C LEU A 25 -8.77 -11.13 -2.90
N ALA A 26 -8.24 -9.92 -2.67
CA ALA A 26 -8.35 -8.82 -3.62
C ALA A 26 -7.42 -8.98 -4.83
N TYR A 27 -6.19 -9.43 -4.63
CA TYR A 27 -5.14 -9.39 -5.67
C TYR A 27 -4.79 -10.75 -6.27
N ILE A 28 -5.05 -11.86 -5.58
CA ILE A 28 -4.83 -13.21 -6.10
C ILE A 28 -6.15 -13.80 -6.59
N GLU A 29 -7.21 -13.76 -5.76
CA GLU A 29 -8.52 -14.32 -6.10
C GLU A 29 -9.41 -13.31 -6.84
N LEU A 30 -8.95 -12.07 -7.05
CA LEU A 30 -9.63 -10.98 -7.76
C LEU A 30 -11.05 -10.69 -7.22
N GLN A 31 -11.24 -10.92 -5.92
CA GLN A 31 -12.48 -10.63 -5.21
C GLN A 31 -12.46 -9.19 -4.68
N TRP A 32 -13.11 -8.29 -5.41
CA TRP A 32 -13.19 -6.89 -5.00
C TRP A 32 -14.64 -6.46 -4.75
N GLN A 33 -14.87 -5.80 -3.63
CA GLN A 33 -16.12 -5.09 -3.35
C GLN A 33 -15.82 -3.67 -2.92
N GLU A 34 -16.44 -2.71 -3.58
CA GLU A 34 -16.39 -1.32 -3.18
C GLU A 34 -17.29 -1.09 -1.95
N ASN A 35 -16.82 -0.25 -1.05
CA ASN A 35 -17.63 0.31 0.01
C ASN A 35 -17.53 1.85 -0.03
N VAL A 36 -18.36 2.53 0.77
CA VAL A 36 -18.38 4.00 0.81
C VAL A 36 -16.97 4.59 1.01
N ARG A 37 -16.13 3.97 1.86
CA ARG A 37 -14.77 4.45 2.13
C ARG A 37 -13.83 4.32 0.94
N THR A 38 -13.95 3.25 0.15
CA THR A 38 -13.12 3.05 -1.04
C THR A 38 -13.51 4.02 -2.16
N VAL A 39 -14.82 4.26 -2.36
CA VAL A 39 -15.33 5.24 -3.35
C VAL A 39 -14.90 6.65 -2.99
N GLU A 40 -15.06 7.04 -1.74
CA GLU A 40 -14.67 8.36 -1.26
C GLU A 40 -13.15 8.60 -1.30
N GLY A 41 -12.34 7.55 -1.07
CA GLY A 41 -10.89 7.59 -1.26
C GLY A 41 -10.52 7.87 -2.71
N LYS A 42 -11.16 7.19 -3.67
CA LYS A 42 -10.96 7.36 -5.10
C LYS A 42 -11.20 8.79 -5.57
N ILE A 43 -12.29 9.42 -5.11
CA ILE A 43 -12.61 10.83 -5.45
C ILE A 43 -11.50 11.79 -4.98
N LEU A 44 -10.89 11.56 -3.82
CA LEU A 44 -9.79 12.40 -3.36
C LEU A 44 -8.52 12.22 -4.20
N HIS A 45 -8.19 10.99 -4.59
CA HIS A 45 -7.08 10.71 -5.48
C HIS A 45 -7.29 11.37 -6.86
N GLU A 46 -8.50 11.32 -7.41
CA GLU A 46 -8.83 12.04 -8.66
C GLU A 46 -8.55 13.54 -8.56
N ASN A 47 -8.87 14.17 -7.44
CA ASN A 47 -8.56 15.58 -7.19
C ASN A 47 -7.05 15.84 -6.97
N ALA A 48 -6.33 14.92 -6.34
CA ALA A 48 -4.88 15.02 -6.12
C ALA A 48 -4.11 14.81 -7.45
N HIS A 49 -4.67 14.02 -8.35
CA HIS A 49 -4.11 13.66 -9.66
C HIS A 49 -4.46 14.67 -10.76
N ASP A 50 -5.07 15.82 -10.47
CA ASP A 50 -5.33 16.83 -11.51
C ASP A 50 -4.02 17.39 -12.09
N VAL A 51 -3.60 16.77 -13.19
CA VAL A 51 -2.35 17.04 -13.92
C VAL A 51 -2.39 18.43 -14.60
N SER A 52 -3.57 19.05 -14.72
CA SER A 52 -3.72 20.39 -15.32
C SER A 52 -3.06 21.47 -14.46
N VAL A 53 -2.85 21.21 -13.18
CA VAL A 53 -2.18 22.12 -12.24
C VAL A 53 -0.68 21.83 -12.20
N LYS A 54 0.05 22.24 -13.23
CA LYS A 54 1.53 22.33 -13.14
C LYS A 54 1.89 23.51 -12.26
N GLU A 55 2.13 23.25 -10.98
CA GLU A 55 2.57 24.29 -10.07
C GLU A 55 4.10 24.43 -10.10
N LYS A 56 4.56 25.53 -10.71
CA LYS A 56 5.93 25.99 -10.50
C LYS A 56 5.84 27.25 -9.63
N ARG A 57 6.21 27.12 -8.35
CA ARG A 57 6.27 28.23 -7.42
C ARG A 57 7.74 28.54 -7.09
N GLY A 58 8.36 29.43 -7.88
CA GLY A 58 9.76 29.78 -7.68
C GLY A 58 10.69 28.56 -7.86
N ASP A 59 11.36 28.18 -6.79
CA ASP A 59 12.33 27.06 -6.72
C ASP A 59 11.71 25.70 -6.43
N LEU A 60 10.37 25.61 -6.41
CA LEU A 60 9.61 24.37 -6.18
C LEU A 60 8.98 23.88 -7.49
N ILE A 61 9.20 22.60 -7.83
CA ILE A 61 8.50 21.90 -8.90
C ILE A 61 7.61 20.84 -8.24
N VAL A 62 6.34 20.82 -8.62
CA VAL A 62 5.37 19.83 -8.12
C VAL A 62 4.93 18.96 -9.28
N VAL A 63 5.06 17.65 -9.13
CA VAL A 63 4.59 16.64 -10.07
C VAL A 63 3.48 15.85 -9.41
N ARG A 64 2.35 15.68 -10.09
CA ARG A 64 1.19 14.93 -9.60
C ARG A 64 1.04 13.63 -10.38
N ALA A 65 0.48 12.61 -9.72
CA ALA A 65 0.26 11.28 -10.28
C ALA A 65 1.53 10.74 -10.99
N MET A 66 2.67 10.84 -10.31
CA MET A 66 3.94 10.40 -10.89
C MET A 66 4.01 8.88 -10.90
N PRO A 67 4.10 8.23 -12.09
CA PRO A 67 4.30 6.79 -12.17
C PRO A 67 5.65 6.42 -11.54
N ILE A 68 5.63 5.42 -10.67
CA ILE A 68 6.81 4.92 -9.97
C ILE A 68 6.87 3.40 -10.00
N HIS A 69 8.08 2.86 -9.94
CA HIS A 69 8.31 1.43 -9.86
C HIS A 69 9.63 1.10 -9.15
N SER A 70 9.76 -0.12 -8.72
CA SER A 70 11.00 -0.69 -8.23
C SER A 70 11.16 -2.11 -8.78
N ARG A 71 12.27 -2.34 -9.49
CA ARG A 71 12.63 -3.69 -9.96
C ARG A 71 13.20 -4.55 -8.83
N GLU A 72 13.78 -3.93 -7.83
CA GLU A 72 14.26 -4.62 -6.64
C GLU A 72 13.09 -5.22 -5.85
N MET A 73 12.06 -4.42 -5.58
CA MET A 73 10.87 -4.85 -4.84
C MET A 73 9.80 -5.51 -5.72
N GLY A 74 9.90 -5.41 -7.06
CA GLY A 74 8.91 -5.96 -7.99
C GLY A 74 7.55 -5.28 -7.88
N VAL A 75 7.53 -3.95 -7.83
CA VAL A 75 6.28 -3.20 -7.64
C VAL A 75 6.18 -2.01 -8.59
N SER A 76 4.95 -1.63 -8.90
CA SER A 76 4.63 -0.40 -9.61
C SER A 76 3.40 0.28 -9.01
N GLY A 77 3.29 1.59 -9.24
CA GLY A 77 2.17 2.39 -8.76
C GLY A 77 2.33 3.85 -9.13
N GLU A 78 1.63 4.71 -8.43
CA GLU A 78 1.70 6.15 -8.60
C GLU A 78 1.95 6.82 -7.26
N CYS A 79 2.74 7.88 -7.28
CA CYS A 79 2.91 8.79 -6.15
C CYS A 79 1.96 9.98 -6.35
N ASP A 80 1.06 10.25 -5.41
CA ASP A 80 0.04 11.29 -5.54
C ASP A 80 0.67 12.65 -5.87
N VAL A 81 1.72 13.02 -5.12
CA VAL A 81 2.48 14.23 -5.34
C VAL A 81 3.96 14.00 -5.02
N VAL A 82 4.83 14.47 -5.90
CA VAL A 82 6.28 14.54 -5.67
C VAL A 82 6.71 16.00 -5.78
N GLU A 83 7.26 16.53 -4.70
CA GLU A 83 7.86 17.87 -4.66
C GLU A 83 9.37 17.77 -4.91
N PHE A 84 9.88 18.60 -5.82
CA PHE A 84 11.29 18.78 -6.08
C PHE A 84 11.70 20.18 -5.62
N HIS A 85 12.40 20.25 -4.49
CA HIS A 85 12.87 21.48 -3.88
C HIS A 85 14.29 21.81 -4.36
N LYS A 86 14.49 22.99 -4.95
CA LYS A 86 15.82 23.41 -5.39
C LYS A 86 16.75 23.57 -4.18
N VAL A 87 17.94 22.97 -4.28
CA VAL A 87 18.95 22.92 -3.20
C VAL A 87 20.35 23.11 -3.79
N GLN A 88 21.37 23.20 -2.93
CA GLN A 88 22.76 23.29 -3.37
C GLN A 88 23.34 21.94 -3.79
N ASP A 89 22.86 20.83 -3.22
CA ASP A 89 23.29 19.46 -3.49
C ASP A 89 22.09 18.52 -3.52
N GLY A 90 21.99 17.69 -4.57
CA GLY A 90 20.87 16.77 -4.82
C GLY A 90 20.91 16.16 -6.21
N ILE A 91 19.74 15.81 -6.75
CA ILE A 91 19.65 15.26 -8.11
C ILE A 91 19.51 16.39 -9.15
N SER A 92 20.01 16.15 -10.37
CA SER A 92 19.75 16.98 -11.52
C SER A 92 18.48 16.52 -12.26
N LEU A 93 17.64 17.44 -12.70
CA LEU A 93 16.45 17.15 -13.49
C LEU A 93 16.66 17.58 -14.95
N SER A 94 16.28 16.71 -15.89
CA SER A 94 16.41 17.00 -17.33
C SER A 94 15.66 18.29 -17.69
N GLY A 95 16.34 19.22 -18.38
CA GLY A 95 15.78 20.50 -18.78
C GLY A 95 15.53 21.49 -17.64
N LYS A 96 16.14 21.28 -16.46
CA LYS A 96 16.09 22.21 -15.33
C LYS A 96 17.51 22.50 -14.83
N GLU A 97 17.75 23.76 -14.45
CA GLU A 97 19.04 24.18 -13.88
C GLU A 97 19.04 23.97 -12.36
N GLY A 98 20.18 23.46 -11.84
CA GLY A 98 20.43 23.26 -10.42
C GLY A 98 20.13 21.85 -9.96
N PHE A 99 20.19 21.67 -8.63
CA PHE A 99 19.96 20.42 -7.95
C PHE A 99 18.67 20.45 -7.15
N TYR A 100 18.07 19.28 -6.97
CA TYR A 100 16.76 19.17 -6.33
C TYR A 100 16.76 18.05 -5.31
N LYS A 101 16.09 18.31 -4.18
CA LYS A 101 15.72 17.32 -3.18
C LYS A 101 14.31 16.81 -3.49
N VAL A 102 14.15 15.50 -3.46
CA VAL A 102 12.87 14.80 -3.76
C VAL A 102 12.11 14.58 -2.47
N VAL A 103 10.82 14.90 -2.46
CA VAL A 103 9.94 14.73 -1.31
C VAL A 103 8.60 14.15 -1.77
N PRO A 104 8.31 12.86 -1.49
CA PRO A 104 7.02 12.26 -1.79
C PRO A 104 5.96 12.69 -0.77
N ILE A 105 4.74 12.88 -1.26
CA ILE A 105 3.58 13.24 -0.45
C ILE A 105 2.40 12.35 -0.85
N GLU A 106 1.93 11.56 0.07
CA GLU A 106 0.73 10.73 -0.06
C GLU A 106 -0.50 11.48 0.45
N TYR A 107 -1.59 11.44 -0.28
CA TYR A 107 -2.85 12.08 0.08
C TYR A 107 -3.84 11.07 0.66
N LYS A 108 -4.34 11.34 1.86
CA LYS A 108 -5.35 10.52 2.55
C LYS A 108 -6.57 11.36 2.89
N ARG A 109 -7.78 10.86 2.57
CA ARG A 109 -9.03 11.56 2.83
C ARG A 109 -9.29 11.76 4.33
N GLY A 110 -9.08 10.69 5.12
CA GLY A 110 -9.47 10.65 6.53
C GLY A 110 -8.50 11.33 7.48
N LYS A 111 -8.49 10.80 8.70
CA LYS A 111 -7.53 11.14 9.77
C LYS A 111 -6.38 10.14 9.81
N PRO A 112 -5.28 10.48 10.50
CA PRO A 112 -4.20 9.53 10.77
C PRO A 112 -4.75 8.23 11.34
N LYS A 113 -4.31 7.10 10.78
CA LYS A 113 -4.66 5.77 11.28
C LYS A 113 -3.82 5.40 12.50
N THR A 114 -4.28 4.43 13.25
CA THR A 114 -3.55 3.87 14.39
C THR A 114 -2.55 2.78 13.99
N ASP A 115 -2.60 2.32 12.73
CA ASP A 115 -1.67 1.35 12.16
C ASP A 115 -0.71 2.03 11.17
N ASP A 116 0.34 1.31 10.80
CA ASP A 116 1.42 1.83 9.95
C ASP A 116 1.07 1.83 8.45
N SER A 117 -0.16 1.47 8.04
CA SER A 117 -0.48 1.23 6.62
C SER A 117 -0.16 2.41 5.70
N ASP A 118 -0.44 3.65 6.15
CA ASP A 118 -0.17 4.85 5.38
C ASP A 118 1.35 5.18 5.37
N ILE A 119 2.04 4.95 6.49
CA ILE A 119 3.50 5.11 6.63
C ILE A 119 4.23 4.14 5.69
N LEU A 120 3.81 2.87 5.67
CA LEU A 120 4.38 1.85 4.80
C LEU A 120 4.20 2.19 3.32
N GLN A 121 3.06 2.76 2.93
CA GLN A 121 2.82 3.16 1.54
C GLN A 121 3.74 4.30 1.11
N VAL A 122 3.83 5.39 1.86
CA VAL A 122 4.71 6.52 1.49
C VAL A 122 6.19 6.13 1.55
N THR A 123 6.57 5.20 2.44
CA THR A 123 7.93 4.63 2.47
C THR A 123 8.20 3.80 1.22
N ALA A 124 7.25 2.99 0.76
CA ALA A 124 7.37 2.22 -0.48
C ALA A 124 7.50 3.13 -1.70
N GLN A 125 6.76 4.23 -1.74
CA GLN A 125 6.90 5.26 -2.80
C GLN A 125 8.29 5.89 -2.79
N ALA A 126 8.82 6.21 -1.60
CA ALA A 126 10.17 6.75 -1.47
C ALA A 126 11.23 5.78 -1.99
N LEU A 127 11.15 4.50 -1.64
CA LEU A 127 12.08 3.47 -2.13
C LEU A 127 12.03 3.31 -3.66
N CYS A 128 10.85 3.40 -4.27
CA CYS A 128 10.74 3.43 -5.73
C CYS A 128 11.43 4.65 -6.34
N LEU A 129 11.20 5.83 -5.75
CA LEU A 129 11.83 7.08 -6.22
C LEU A 129 13.36 7.06 -6.02
N GLU A 130 13.86 6.50 -4.91
CA GLU A 130 15.29 6.33 -4.67
C GLU A 130 15.96 5.47 -5.74
N GLU A 131 15.32 4.33 -6.11
CA GLU A 131 15.82 3.45 -7.18
C GLU A 131 15.78 4.16 -8.54
N MET A 132 14.64 4.81 -8.90
CA MET A 132 14.45 5.47 -10.19
C MET A 132 15.36 6.68 -10.38
N LEU A 133 15.63 7.44 -9.32
CA LEU A 133 16.36 8.70 -9.37
C LEU A 133 17.80 8.61 -8.85
N CYS A 134 18.23 7.42 -8.40
CA CYS A 134 19.56 7.16 -7.85
C CYS A 134 19.93 8.16 -6.73
N CYS A 135 19.03 8.34 -5.76
CA CYS A 135 19.19 9.29 -4.67
C CYS A 135 18.73 8.69 -3.34
N THR A 136 18.94 9.43 -2.24
CA THR A 136 18.43 9.08 -0.91
C THR A 136 17.33 10.05 -0.50
N ILE A 137 16.21 9.52 -0.03
CA ILE A 137 15.04 10.29 0.41
C ILE A 137 14.80 10.02 1.90
N PRO A 138 15.24 10.88 2.81
CA PRO A 138 15.21 10.60 4.25
C PRO A 138 13.82 10.75 4.87
N HIS A 139 12.90 11.44 4.22
CA HIS A 139 11.53 11.65 4.71
C HIS A 139 10.56 12.00 3.60
N GLY A 140 9.29 11.84 3.87
CA GLY A 140 8.16 12.31 3.08
C GLY A 140 7.03 12.81 3.96
N TYR A 141 5.86 13.01 3.38
CA TYR A 141 4.69 13.49 4.10
C TYR A 141 3.45 12.68 3.75
N ILE A 142 2.51 12.63 4.70
CA ILE A 142 1.15 12.18 4.47
C ILE A 142 0.24 13.39 4.71
N TYR A 143 -0.56 13.76 3.73
CA TYR A 143 -1.56 14.80 3.84
C TYR A 143 -2.92 14.19 4.15
N TYR A 144 -3.51 14.57 5.29
CA TYR A 144 -4.83 14.11 5.70
C TYR A 144 -5.89 15.19 5.43
N GLY A 145 -6.83 14.88 4.52
CA GLY A 145 -7.82 15.85 4.03
C GLY A 145 -8.79 16.33 5.10
N GLU A 146 -9.21 15.48 6.05
CA GLU A 146 -10.10 15.90 7.14
C GLU A 146 -9.45 16.91 8.08
N THR A 147 -8.19 16.72 8.40
CA THR A 147 -7.45 17.61 9.31
C THR A 147 -6.71 18.74 8.59
N ARG A 148 -6.63 18.66 7.24
CA ARG A 148 -5.84 19.55 6.37
C ARG A 148 -4.40 19.73 6.86
N HIS A 149 -3.81 18.64 7.36
CA HIS A 149 -2.49 18.66 7.96
C HIS A 149 -1.56 17.67 7.26
N ARG A 150 -0.27 18.09 7.11
CA ARG A 150 0.82 17.22 6.64
C ARG A 150 1.55 16.62 7.83
N THR A 151 1.59 15.31 7.93
CA THR A 151 2.38 14.59 8.92
C THR A 151 3.69 14.15 8.27
N LYS A 152 4.81 14.55 8.87
CA LYS A 152 6.16 14.12 8.41
C LYS A 152 6.38 12.66 8.78
N VAL A 153 6.96 11.89 7.86
CA VAL A 153 7.37 10.51 8.04
C VAL A 153 8.86 10.40 7.78
N GLU A 154 9.62 9.97 8.76
CA GLU A 154 11.05 9.64 8.61
C GLU A 154 11.18 8.21 8.09
N PHE A 155 11.99 8.02 7.04
CA PHE A 155 12.23 6.72 6.42
C PHE A 155 13.45 6.05 7.05
N THR A 156 13.26 5.50 8.26
CA THR A 156 14.32 4.78 8.97
C THR A 156 14.64 3.44 8.31
N ASP A 157 15.85 2.92 8.49
CA ASP A 157 16.25 1.62 7.96
C ASP A 157 15.30 0.50 8.38
N GLU A 158 14.74 0.58 9.60
CA GLU A 158 13.79 -0.40 10.12
C GLU A 158 12.48 -0.41 9.31
N ILE A 159 11.90 0.77 9.02
CA ILE A 159 10.65 0.85 8.26
C ILE A 159 10.88 0.47 6.79
N GLN A 160 12.00 0.86 6.20
CA GLN A 160 12.37 0.47 4.84
C GLN A 160 12.54 -1.05 4.73
N GLU A 161 13.22 -1.68 5.68
CA GLU A 161 13.40 -3.13 5.70
C GLU A 161 12.06 -3.86 5.92
N LYS A 162 11.16 -3.31 6.75
CA LYS A 162 9.78 -3.82 6.89
C LYS A 162 9.06 -3.81 5.56
N VAL A 163 9.14 -2.72 4.80
CA VAL A 163 8.52 -2.61 3.46
C VAL A 163 9.07 -3.67 2.50
N ARG A 164 10.42 -3.82 2.41
CA ARG A 164 11.05 -4.84 1.53
C ARG A 164 10.59 -6.25 1.88
N LYS A 165 10.58 -6.60 3.17
CA LYS A 165 10.09 -7.92 3.64
C LYS A 165 8.64 -8.15 3.30
N MET A 166 7.79 -7.13 3.42
CA MET A 166 6.38 -7.26 3.08
C MET A 166 6.17 -7.54 1.60
N PHE A 167 6.85 -6.83 0.70
CA PHE A 167 6.75 -7.12 -0.73
C PHE A 167 7.31 -8.49 -1.08
N ALA A 168 8.40 -8.92 -0.47
CA ALA A 168 8.90 -10.29 -0.66
C ALA A 168 7.88 -11.35 -0.19
N GLU A 169 7.17 -11.13 0.92
CA GLU A 169 6.08 -11.99 1.37
C GLU A 169 4.89 -11.96 0.41
N MET A 170 4.52 -10.78 -0.12
CA MET A 170 3.44 -10.61 -1.09
C MET A 170 3.74 -11.37 -2.40
N HIS A 171 4.94 -11.26 -2.95
CA HIS A 171 5.38 -12.02 -4.11
C HIS A 171 5.29 -13.51 -3.87
N LYS A 172 5.79 -14.00 -2.75
CA LYS A 172 5.69 -15.41 -2.38
C LYS A 172 4.24 -15.91 -2.37
N TYR A 173 3.31 -15.12 -1.82
CA TYR A 173 1.89 -15.49 -1.81
C TYR A 173 1.30 -15.49 -3.23
N TYR A 174 1.66 -14.49 -4.03
CA TYR A 174 1.19 -14.36 -5.41
C TYR A 174 1.66 -15.52 -6.28
N GLU A 175 2.96 -15.84 -6.26
CA GLU A 175 3.56 -16.97 -7.00
C GLU A 175 2.95 -18.32 -6.61
N GLN A 176 2.62 -18.49 -5.33
CA GLN A 176 2.02 -19.71 -4.81
C GLN A 176 0.49 -19.76 -4.94
N CYS A 177 -0.15 -18.72 -5.46
CA CYS A 177 -1.61 -18.54 -5.44
C CYS A 177 -2.18 -18.81 -4.03
N TYR A 178 -1.48 -18.34 -2.99
CA TYR A 178 -1.78 -18.70 -1.61
C TYR A 178 -2.64 -17.67 -0.90
N THR A 179 -3.82 -18.09 -0.43
CA THR A 179 -4.72 -17.29 0.40
C THR A 179 -4.67 -17.77 1.85
N PRO A 180 -4.02 -16.99 2.75
CA PRO A 180 -3.82 -17.44 4.14
C PRO A 180 -5.13 -17.48 4.92
N LYS A 181 -5.21 -18.40 5.90
CA LYS A 181 -6.28 -18.42 6.90
C LYS A 181 -6.15 -17.23 7.84
N VAL A 182 -7.27 -16.72 8.34
CA VAL A 182 -7.30 -15.58 9.27
C VAL A 182 -8.15 -15.90 10.50
N LYS A 183 -7.73 -15.36 11.66
CA LYS A 183 -8.57 -15.33 12.86
C LYS A 183 -9.43 -14.07 12.85
N ILE A 184 -10.68 -14.17 13.32
CA ILE A 184 -11.56 -13.01 13.48
C ILE A 184 -10.91 -12.01 14.42
N SER A 185 -10.91 -10.75 14.02
CA SER A 185 -10.44 -9.62 14.81
C SER A 185 -11.39 -8.43 14.71
N LYS A 186 -11.17 -7.39 15.51
CA LYS A 186 -11.92 -6.13 15.43
C LYS A 186 -11.80 -5.47 14.06
N LYS A 187 -10.66 -5.66 13.36
CA LYS A 187 -10.44 -5.15 11.99
C LYS A 187 -11.46 -5.69 10.99
N CYS A 188 -11.98 -6.91 11.19
CA CYS A 188 -12.98 -7.51 10.29
C CYS A 188 -14.27 -6.70 10.19
N ASN A 189 -14.64 -5.92 11.21
CA ASN A 189 -15.85 -5.08 11.18
C ASN A 189 -15.73 -3.91 10.20
N ALA A 190 -14.51 -3.48 9.87
CA ALA A 190 -14.23 -2.43 8.91
C ALA A 190 -13.78 -2.96 7.53
N CYS A 191 -13.75 -4.28 7.35
CA CYS A 191 -13.29 -4.92 6.13
C CYS A 191 -14.40 -4.96 5.06
N SER A 192 -14.13 -4.44 3.86
CA SER A 192 -15.05 -4.51 2.73
C SER A 192 -15.33 -5.94 2.25
N LEU A 193 -14.35 -6.85 2.44
CA LEU A 193 -14.45 -8.25 2.02
C LEU A 193 -14.96 -9.21 3.11
N LYS A 194 -15.55 -8.69 4.20
CA LYS A 194 -16.00 -9.51 5.32
C LYS A 194 -16.98 -10.61 4.91
N ASP A 195 -17.91 -10.26 4.04
CA ASP A 195 -19.02 -11.15 3.62
C ASP A 195 -18.54 -12.18 2.57
N ILE A 196 -17.45 -11.92 1.87
CA ILE A 196 -16.79 -12.89 0.99
C ILE A 196 -15.81 -13.75 1.79
N CYS A 197 -15.02 -13.15 2.65
CA CYS A 197 -13.99 -13.80 3.44
C CYS A 197 -14.54 -14.83 4.42
N LEU A 198 -15.75 -14.59 4.97
CA LEU A 198 -16.44 -15.41 5.96
C LEU A 198 -15.49 -15.96 7.05
N PRO A 199 -14.78 -15.09 7.79
CA PRO A 199 -13.72 -15.52 8.70
C PRO A 199 -14.24 -16.40 9.84
N VAL A 200 -15.54 -16.42 10.10
CA VAL A 200 -16.21 -17.30 11.09
C VAL A 200 -16.03 -18.76 10.71
N LEU A 201 -16.03 -19.08 9.42
CA LEU A 201 -15.91 -20.46 8.93
C LEU A 201 -14.53 -21.05 9.16
N ASN A 202 -13.50 -20.22 9.32
CA ASN A 202 -12.14 -20.68 9.65
C ASN A 202 -12.01 -21.30 11.06
N LYS A 203 -13.04 -21.14 11.90
CA LYS A 203 -13.11 -21.78 13.24
C LYS A 203 -13.77 -23.15 13.21
N LYS A 204 -14.39 -23.55 12.09
CA LYS A 204 -15.11 -24.81 12.01
C LYS A 204 -14.13 -25.98 12.01
N LYS A 205 -14.55 -27.08 12.61
CA LYS A 205 -13.82 -28.36 12.65
C LYS A 205 -13.53 -28.82 11.21
N SER A 206 -12.44 -29.55 11.06
CA SER A 206 -12.15 -30.23 9.79
C SER A 206 -13.33 -31.16 9.42
N VAL A 207 -13.48 -31.46 8.13
CA VAL A 207 -14.50 -32.42 7.65
C VAL A 207 -14.36 -33.74 8.38
N SER A 208 -13.13 -34.25 8.58
CA SER A 208 -12.89 -35.45 9.39
C SER A 208 -13.44 -35.33 10.83
N GLY A 209 -13.11 -34.24 11.54
CA GLY A 209 -13.63 -34.01 12.88
C GLY A 209 -15.15 -33.82 12.96
N TYR A 210 -15.80 -33.43 11.87
CA TYR A 210 -17.27 -33.43 11.77
C TYR A 210 -17.81 -34.84 11.60
N ILE A 211 -17.24 -35.63 10.69
CA ILE A 211 -17.61 -37.04 10.44
C ILE A 211 -17.40 -37.87 11.72
N ASP A 212 -16.22 -37.74 12.35
CA ASP A 212 -15.91 -38.46 13.59
C ASP A 212 -16.94 -38.19 14.70
N LYS A 213 -17.41 -36.93 14.77
CA LYS A 213 -18.45 -36.55 15.75
C LYS A 213 -19.80 -37.23 15.43
N ILE A 214 -20.23 -37.24 14.17
CA ILE A 214 -21.50 -37.88 13.77
C ILE A 214 -21.46 -39.40 14.03
N ILE A 215 -20.37 -40.06 13.60
CA ILE A 215 -20.20 -41.51 13.85
C ILE A 215 -20.23 -41.82 15.33
N SER A 216 -19.54 -41.03 16.16
CA SER A 216 -19.50 -41.25 17.62
C SER A 216 -20.83 -40.94 18.35
N GLU A 217 -21.73 -40.17 17.71
CA GLU A 217 -23.08 -39.90 18.22
C GLU A 217 -24.02 -41.06 17.86
N GLU A 218 -23.92 -41.66 16.65
CA GLU A 218 -24.69 -42.84 16.22
C GLU A 218 -24.32 -44.12 16.98
N GLU A 219 -23.07 -44.29 17.45
CA GLU A 219 -22.65 -45.42 18.25
C GLU A 219 -23.17 -45.38 19.71
N LYS A 220 -23.82 -44.29 20.12
CA LYS A 220 -24.36 -44.08 21.47
C LYS A 220 -25.87 -44.22 21.58
N GLU A 221 -26.57 -44.42 20.47
CA GLU A 221 -27.99 -44.76 20.38
C GLU A 221 -28.14 -46.30 20.21
#